data_ab34c5119f21afc36416a8973a9b7ca8
#
_entry.id   ab34c5119f21afc36416a8973a9b7ca8
#
_cell.length_a   1.000
_cell.length_b   1.000
_cell.length_c   1.000
_cell.angle_alpha   90.00
_cell.angle_beta   90.00
_cell.angle_gamma   90.00
#
_symmetry.space_group_name_H-M   'P 1'
#
loop_
_entity.id
_entity.type
_entity.pdbx_description
1 polymer ?
#
loop_
_entity_poly.entity_id
_entity_poly.type
_entity_poly.pdbx_seq_one_letter_code
_entity_poly.pdbx_strand_id
1 'polypeptide(L)'
;SENTIDTAKQNELHVSGQSIIENSEKLLFDLAEKGSFSSSIVKFDEAMKLTIEMASNAYKNEEGLVGVPTGLTDLDDRLGGLHKSDLIIIAGRPSMGKTALATNIAFNAAQKLQSSGKKSTIAFFSLEMSSEQLSTRILAEQSRIKSNDIRRGKISEDQFDKFIETSKSISELPLYIDETPAISIAALSNRARRIKRLYGLDMIVVDYIQLMRATNTKDGRVQEISEITQGLKSVAKELSIPVLALSQLSRAVEQRDDKLPQLSDLRESGSIEQDADVVLFVFREQYYLEKKQPKLGSMEHAEWQSKMNDVNGLADIIIGKQRHGPTGNIQVEFEGMYTKFKDLRKS
;
A
#
# COMPACT_ATOMS: atom_id res chain seq x y z
N SER A 1 29.26 16.67 -14.33
CA SER A 1 30.42 16.24 -13.52
C SER A 1 31.12 17.39 -12.80
N GLU A 2 31.29 18.56 -13.45
CA GLU A 2 31.90 19.74 -12.79
C GLU A 2 31.02 20.24 -11.63
N ASN A 3 29.71 20.40 -11.79
CA ASN A 3 28.80 20.80 -10.71
C ASN A 3 28.82 19.82 -9.53
N THR A 4 29.00 18.53 -9.73
CA THR A 4 29.08 17.52 -8.66
C THR A 4 30.39 17.63 -7.89
N ILE A 5 31.47 17.95 -8.59
CA ILE A 5 32.80 18.15 -8.01
C ILE A 5 32.86 19.48 -7.23
N ASP A 6 32.22 20.52 -7.72
CA ASP A 6 32.14 21.82 -7.07
C ASP A 6 31.26 21.77 -5.80
N THR A 7 30.13 21.05 -5.84
CA THR A 7 29.29 20.81 -4.65
C THR A 7 30.00 19.98 -3.57
N ALA A 8 30.84 19.02 -3.98
CA ALA A 8 31.64 18.24 -3.06
C ALA A 8 32.84 19.01 -2.48
N LYS A 9 33.33 20.05 -3.17
CA LYS A 9 34.40 20.93 -2.71
C LYS A 9 33.94 22.10 -1.86
N GLN A 10 32.69 22.53 -2.01
CA GLN A 10 32.08 23.52 -1.13
C GLN A 10 31.76 22.82 0.19
N ASN A 11 32.59 23.06 1.20
CA ASN A 11 32.42 22.60 2.57
C ASN A 11 31.21 23.31 3.24
N GLU A 12 30.02 23.21 2.66
CA GLU A 12 28.81 23.58 3.34
C GLU A 12 28.45 22.47 4.30
N LEU A 13 28.54 22.76 5.59
CA LEU A 13 28.40 21.90 6.78
C LEU A 13 27.07 21.13 6.89
N HIS A 14 26.23 21.11 5.84
CA HIS A 14 24.90 20.49 5.85
C HIS A 14 24.59 19.55 4.68
N VAL A 15 25.50 19.31 3.76
CA VAL A 15 25.27 18.39 2.64
C VAL A 15 25.85 17.01 2.98
N SER A 16 25.01 16.04 3.29
CA SER A 16 25.46 14.68 3.57
C SER A 16 25.98 14.03 2.28
N GLY A 17 27.05 13.19 2.38
CA GLY A 17 27.55 12.44 1.23
C GLY A 17 26.45 11.66 0.49
N GLN A 18 25.42 11.26 1.21
CA GLN A 18 24.23 10.59 0.66
C GLN A 18 23.40 11.50 -0.24
N SER A 19 23.21 12.78 0.12
CA SER A 19 22.49 13.73 -0.73
C SER A 19 23.27 14.10 -2.00
N ILE A 20 24.59 14.07 -1.96
CA ILE A 20 25.44 14.25 -3.16
C ILE A 20 25.28 13.05 -4.11
N ILE A 21 25.25 11.83 -3.58
CA ILE A 21 25.03 10.61 -4.37
C ILE A 21 23.64 10.63 -4.99
N GLU A 22 22.61 10.92 -4.22
CA GLU A 22 21.21 10.99 -4.69
C GLU A 22 21.04 12.06 -5.79
N ASN A 23 21.63 13.23 -5.63
CA ASN A 23 21.62 14.29 -6.65
C ASN A 23 22.41 13.91 -7.90
N SER A 24 23.55 13.24 -7.75
CA SER A 24 24.34 12.77 -8.87
C SER A 24 23.63 11.67 -9.66
N GLU A 25 22.99 10.71 -8.98
CA GLU A 25 22.16 9.67 -9.61
C GLU A 25 20.98 10.30 -10.36
N LYS A 26 20.34 11.32 -9.78
CA LYS A 26 19.27 12.07 -10.44
C LYS A 26 19.74 12.77 -11.70
N LEU A 27 20.86 13.50 -11.63
CA LEU A 27 21.44 14.21 -12.77
C LEU A 27 21.85 13.26 -13.89
N LEU A 28 22.46 12.12 -13.56
CA LEU A 28 22.82 11.08 -14.53
C LEU A 28 21.60 10.43 -15.16
N PHE A 29 20.53 10.23 -14.39
CA PHE A 29 19.26 9.72 -14.90
C PHE A 29 18.59 10.74 -15.83
N ASP A 30 18.48 12.02 -15.43
CA ASP A 30 17.92 13.10 -16.25
C ASP A 30 18.69 13.28 -17.56
N LEU A 31 20.03 13.06 -17.55
CA LEU A 31 20.87 13.07 -18.76
C LEU A 31 20.60 11.84 -19.64
N ALA A 32 20.41 10.66 -19.06
CA ALA A 32 20.06 9.45 -19.80
C ALA A 32 18.65 9.54 -20.40
N GLU A 33 17.70 10.20 -19.70
CA GLU A 33 16.35 10.44 -20.16
C GLU A 33 16.29 11.52 -21.25
N LYS A 34 17.11 12.57 -21.15
CA LYS A 34 17.24 13.62 -22.20
C LYS A 34 17.82 13.08 -23.49
N GLY A 35 18.51 11.93 -23.46
CA GLY A 35 18.93 11.19 -24.66
C GLY A 35 17.80 10.45 -25.37
N SER A 36 16.67 10.22 -24.70
CA SER A 36 15.43 9.71 -25.26
C SER A 36 14.34 10.76 -25.09
N PHE A 37 14.31 11.81 -25.90
CA PHE A 37 13.21 12.75 -26.00
C PHE A 37 11.94 12.03 -26.47
N SER A 38 11.30 11.31 -25.58
CA SER A 38 9.88 11.04 -25.63
C SER A 38 9.21 12.35 -25.17
N SER A 39 8.72 13.13 -26.11
CA SER A 39 7.99 14.37 -25.80
C SER A 39 6.86 14.02 -24.83
N SER A 40 6.77 14.73 -23.70
CA SER A 40 5.63 14.63 -22.76
C SER A 40 4.30 15.04 -23.42
N ILE A 41 4.35 15.51 -24.67
CA ILE A 41 3.21 15.89 -25.51
C ILE A 41 2.92 14.73 -26.45
N VAL A 42 1.80 14.07 -26.21
CA VAL A 42 1.29 12.97 -27.04
C VAL A 42 0.17 13.50 -27.92
N LYS A 43 0.18 13.17 -29.23
CA LYS A 43 -0.92 13.51 -30.13
C LYS A 43 -2.18 12.74 -29.73
N PHE A 44 -3.34 13.37 -29.90
CA PHE A 44 -4.62 12.77 -29.51
C PHE A 44 -4.91 11.44 -30.22
N ASP A 45 -4.51 11.27 -31.48
CA ASP A 45 -4.64 10.01 -32.20
C ASP A 45 -3.79 8.87 -31.63
N GLU A 46 -2.60 9.18 -31.12
CA GLU A 46 -1.76 8.21 -30.41
C GLU A 46 -2.38 7.83 -29.05
N ALA A 47 -2.89 8.84 -28.31
CA ALA A 47 -3.60 8.59 -27.04
C ALA A 47 -4.86 7.72 -27.25
N MET A 48 -5.62 7.94 -28.34
CA MET A 48 -6.77 7.12 -28.70
C MET A 48 -6.37 5.68 -29.02
N LYS A 49 -5.27 5.44 -29.75
CA LYS A 49 -4.78 4.08 -30.02
C LYS A 49 -4.48 3.33 -28.74
N LEU A 50 -3.76 3.97 -27.80
CA LEU A 50 -3.47 3.39 -26.49
C LEU A 50 -4.75 3.07 -25.69
N THR A 51 -5.75 3.95 -25.78
CA THR A 51 -7.06 3.72 -25.13
C THR A 51 -7.79 2.52 -25.74
N ILE A 52 -7.78 2.39 -27.06
CA ILE A 52 -8.41 1.24 -27.76
C ILE A 52 -7.68 -0.06 -27.42
N GLU A 53 -6.35 -0.06 -27.38
CA GLU A 53 -5.56 -1.21 -26.98
C GLU A 53 -5.87 -1.61 -25.54
N MET A 54 -5.97 -0.66 -24.61
CA MET A 54 -6.34 -0.90 -23.24
C MET A 54 -7.74 -1.50 -23.13
N ALA A 55 -8.73 -0.94 -23.82
CA ALA A 55 -10.10 -1.45 -23.85
C ALA A 55 -10.18 -2.86 -24.50
N SER A 56 -9.42 -3.10 -25.57
CA SER A 56 -9.35 -4.39 -26.23
C SER A 56 -8.74 -5.47 -25.32
N ASN A 57 -7.68 -5.12 -24.58
CA ASN A 57 -7.06 -6.02 -23.62
C ASN A 57 -8.02 -6.34 -22.45
N ALA A 58 -8.75 -5.33 -21.95
CA ALA A 58 -9.79 -5.51 -20.94
C ALA A 58 -10.91 -6.45 -21.44
N TYR A 59 -11.37 -6.25 -22.67
CA TYR A 59 -12.44 -7.06 -23.26
C TYR A 59 -12.02 -8.53 -23.49
N LYS A 60 -10.75 -8.76 -23.82
CA LYS A 60 -10.21 -10.12 -24.05
C LYS A 60 -9.85 -10.85 -22.75
N ASN A 61 -9.73 -10.11 -21.66
CA ASN A 61 -9.39 -10.69 -20.38
C ASN A 61 -10.66 -11.24 -19.71
N GLU A 62 -10.78 -12.56 -19.67
CA GLU A 62 -11.94 -13.25 -19.08
C GLU A 62 -12.16 -12.89 -17.59
N GLU A 63 -11.11 -12.50 -16.89
CA GLU A 63 -11.19 -12.04 -15.49
C GLU A 63 -11.69 -10.59 -15.36
N GLY A 64 -11.85 -9.82 -16.45
CA GLY A 64 -12.31 -8.42 -16.43
C GLY A 64 -11.36 -7.42 -15.75
N LEU A 65 -10.19 -7.86 -15.30
CA LEU A 65 -9.24 -7.05 -14.56
C LEU A 65 -8.21 -6.40 -15.48
N VAL A 66 -8.15 -5.07 -15.47
CA VAL A 66 -7.17 -4.27 -16.22
C VAL A 66 -5.98 -3.91 -15.34
N GLY A 67 -6.24 -3.65 -14.06
CA GLY A 67 -5.25 -3.27 -13.07
C GLY A 67 -4.54 -4.45 -12.40
N VAL A 68 -3.66 -4.14 -11.46
CA VAL A 68 -3.04 -5.14 -10.58
C VAL A 68 -4.11 -5.67 -9.63
N PRO A 69 -4.32 -7.01 -9.54
CA PRO A 69 -5.35 -7.58 -8.68
C PRO A 69 -5.05 -7.35 -7.20
N THR A 70 -6.09 -7.08 -6.43
CA THR A 70 -5.99 -7.01 -4.97
C THR A 70 -6.07 -8.41 -4.33
N GLY A 71 -6.71 -9.34 -5.04
CA GLY A 71 -7.02 -10.69 -4.56
C GLY A 71 -8.24 -10.74 -3.65
N LEU A 72 -9.03 -9.66 -3.61
CA LEU A 72 -10.36 -9.58 -3.02
C LEU A 72 -11.36 -9.33 -4.15
N THR A 73 -12.20 -10.31 -4.44
CA THR A 73 -13.07 -10.34 -5.63
C THR A 73 -13.98 -9.11 -5.71
N ASP A 74 -14.72 -8.84 -4.64
CA ASP A 74 -15.66 -7.71 -4.62
C ASP A 74 -14.93 -6.35 -4.72
N LEU A 75 -13.68 -6.26 -4.25
CA LEU A 75 -12.88 -5.06 -4.40
C LEU A 75 -12.33 -4.91 -5.83
N ASP A 76 -11.90 -6.02 -6.41
CA ASP A 76 -11.41 -6.08 -7.78
C ASP A 76 -12.54 -5.78 -8.78
N ASP A 77 -13.74 -6.28 -8.55
CA ASP A 77 -14.94 -5.98 -9.36
C ASP A 77 -15.30 -4.48 -9.31
N ARG A 78 -15.15 -3.84 -8.15
CA ARG A 78 -15.46 -2.42 -7.98
C ARG A 78 -14.41 -1.49 -8.57
N LEU A 79 -13.13 -1.85 -8.45
CA LEU A 79 -12.01 -1.02 -8.90
C LEU A 79 -11.54 -1.35 -10.32
N GLY A 80 -11.81 -2.55 -10.84
CA GLY A 80 -11.16 -3.09 -12.05
C GLY A 80 -9.70 -3.46 -11.79
N GLY A 81 -9.33 -3.74 -10.52
CA GLY A 81 -7.95 -3.83 -10.04
C GLY A 81 -7.31 -2.47 -9.78
N LEU A 82 -6.03 -2.45 -9.39
CA LEU A 82 -5.27 -1.21 -9.14
C LEU A 82 -4.66 -0.71 -10.45
N HIS A 83 -5.15 0.43 -10.94
CA HIS A 83 -4.79 0.95 -12.25
C HIS A 83 -3.41 1.61 -12.28
N LYS A 84 -2.75 1.50 -13.43
CA LYS A 84 -1.48 2.20 -13.68
C LYS A 84 -1.64 3.71 -13.51
N SER A 85 -0.58 4.34 -13.00
CA SER A 85 -0.52 5.79 -12.75
C SER A 85 -1.43 6.30 -11.65
N ASP A 86 -2.15 5.41 -10.94
CA ASP A 86 -3.00 5.80 -9.81
C ASP A 86 -2.24 5.83 -8.49
N LEU A 87 -2.58 6.82 -7.68
CA LEU A 87 -2.26 6.87 -6.25
C LEU A 87 -3.48 6.37 -5.46
N ILE A 88 -3.33 5.21 -4.83
CA ILE A 88 -4.35 4.57 -4.01
C ILE A 88 -3.96 4.74 -2.55
N ILE A 89 -4.85 5.28 -1.74
CA ILE A 89 -4.64 5.47 -0.30
C ILE A 89 -5.45 4.44 0.48
N ILE A 90 -4.79 3.67 1.34
CA ILE A 90 -5.45 2.87 2.39
C ILE A 90 -5.35 3.63 3.70
N ALA A 91 -6.47 4.10 4.22
CA ALA A 91 -6.51 4.88 5.44
C ALA A 91 -7.30 4.17 6.56
N GLY A 92 -6.93 4.42 7.81
CA GLY A 92 -7.64 3.88 8.97
C GLY A 92 -6.92 4.20 10.27
N ARG A 93 -7.60 4.00 11.39
CA ARG A 93 -7.00 4.14 12.71
C ARG A 93 -6.01 2.99 12.99
N PRO A 94 -5.10 3.14 13.97
CA PRO A 94 -4.25 2.03 14.41
C PRO A 94 -5.08 0.78 14.75
N SER A 95 -4.53 -0.40 14.49
CA SER A 95 -5.17 -1.70 14.74
C SER A 95 -6.38 -2.06 13.86
N MET A 96 -6.77 -1.22 12.89
CA MET A 96 -7.83 -1.54 11.92
C MET A 96 -7.40 -2.57 10.86
N GLY A 97 -6.08 -2.80 10.69
CA GLY A 97 -5.57 -3.78 9.73
C GLY A 97 -5.04 -3.20 8.43
N LYS A 98 -4.73 -1.90 8.35
CA LYS A 98 -4.17 -1.26 7.13
C LYS A 98 -2.97 -2.02 6.55
N THR A 99 -1.93 -2.21 7.38
CA THR A 99 -0.73 -2.96 6.98
C THR A 99 -1.05 -4.39 6.58
N ALA A 100 -2.02 -5.04 7.26
CA ALA A 100 -2.45 -6.39 6.91
C ALA A 100 -3.08 -6.41 5.51
N LEU A 101 -4.03 -5.50 5.23
CA LEU A 101 -4.67 -5.40 3.92
C LEU A 101 -3.63 -5.11 2.82
N ALA A 102 -2.73 -4.15 3.03
CA ALA A 102 -1.69 -3.83 2.05
C ALA A 102 -0.72 -5.00 1.82
N THR A 103 -0.39 -5.76 2.88
CA THR A 103 0.45 -6.96 2.78
C THR A 103 -0.26 -8.07 2.01
N ASN A 104 -1.56 -8.30 2.27
CA ASN A 104 -2.36 -9.27 1.53
C ASN A 104 -2.43 -8.89 0.04
N ILE A 105 -2.70 -7.63 -0.29
CA ILE A 105 -2.71 -7.14 -1.67
C ILE A 105 -1.35 -7.34 -2.34
N ALA A 106 -0.26 -6.95 -1.68
CA ALA A 106 1.10 -7.11 -2.22
C ALA A 106 1.45 -8.58 -2.48
N PHE A 107 1.10 -9.46 -1.55
CA PHE A 107 1.31 -10.90 -1.68
C PHE A 107 0.50 -11.48 -2.85
N ASN A 108 -0.81 -11.19 -2.91
CA ASN A 108 -1.70 -11.69 -3.97
C ASN A 108 -1.23 -11.19 -5.35
N ALA A 109 -0.84 -9.92 -5.46
CA ALA A 109 -0.29 -9.36 -6.68
C ALA A 109 1.02 -10.07 -7.11
N ALA A 110 1.95 -10.32 -6.17
CA ALA A 110 3.19 -11.03 -6.43
C ALA A 110 2.94 -12.48 -6.87
N GLN A 111 1.98 -13.16 -6.23
CA GLN A 111 1.58 -14.52 -6.60
C GLN A 111 0.97 -14.59 -8.02
N LYS A 112 0.15 -13.60 -8.38
CA LYS A 112 -0.42 -13.50 -9.74
C LYS A 112 0.68 -13.24 -10.79
N LEU A 113 1.67 -12.39 -10.47
CA LEU A 113 2.81 -12.16 -11.36
C LEU A 113 3.63 -13.44 -11.57
N GLN A 114 3.92 -14.19 -10.52
CA GLN A 114 4.64 -15.44 -10.60
C GLN A 114 3.89 -16.46 -11.45
N SER A 115 2.59 -16.65 -11.23
CA SER A 115 1.76 -17.59 -11.97
C SER A 115 1.58 -17.22 -13.44
N SER A 116 1.61 -15.93 -13.78
CA SER A 116 1.53 -15.46 -15.17
C SER A 116 2.86 -15.55 -15.93
N GLY A 117 3.96 -15.88 -15.25
CA GLY A 117 5.31 -15.89 -15.84
C GLY A 117 5.82 -14.51 -16.26
N LYS A 118 5.16 -13.44 -15.86
CA LYS A 118 5.56 -12.05 -16.17
C LYS A 118 6.81 -11.68 -15.38
N LYS A 119 7.86 -11.26 -16.07
CA LYS A 119 9.07 -10.76 -15.43
C LYS A 119 8.83 -9.33 -14.91
N SER A 120 8.30 -9.25 -13.70
CA SER A 120 8.04 -7.98 -13.00
C SER A 120 8.00 -8.23 -11.49
N THR A 121 7.98 -7.16 -10.69
CA THR A 121 8.04 -7.25 -9.23
C THR A 121 7.06 -6.32 -8.55
N ILE A 122 6.83 -6.56 -7.25
CA ILE A 122 6.15 -5.66 -6.32
C ILE A 122 7.21 -5.12 -5.36
N ALA A 123 7.27 -3.80 -5.16
CA ALA A 123 8.17 -3.18 -4.19
C ALA A 123 7.38 -2.70 -2.97
N PHE A 124 7.76 -3.16 -1.79
CA PHE A 124 7.13 -2.78 -0.52
C PHE A 124 8.12 -1.96 0.32
N PHE A 125 7.86 -0.66 0.46
CA PHE A 125 8.59 0.24 1.34
C PHE A 125 7.96 0.23 2.73
N SER A 126 8.57 -0.51 3.65
CA SER A 126 8.10 -0.70 5.02
C SER A 126 8.83 0.24 5.96
N LEU A 127 8.21 1.36 6.32
CA LEU A 127 8.84 2.40 7.14
C LEU A 127 8.60 2.19 8.64
N GLU A 128 7.61 1.36 8.99
CA GLU A 128 7.24 1.05 10.39
C GLU A 128 7.78 -0.32 10.84
N MET A 129 7.76 -1.31 9.96
CA MET A 129 8.11 -2.69 10.29
C MET A 129 9.41 -3.11 9.60
N SER A 130 10.20 -3.95 10.28
CA SER A 130 11.35 -4.59 9.63
C SER A 130 10.91 -5.63 8.58
N SER A 131 11.80 -5.93 7.65
CA SER A 131 11.61 -6.98 6.64
C SER A 131 11.30 -8.34 7.27
N GLU A 132 11.95 -8.67 8.38
CA GLU A 132 11.70 -9.88 9.17
C GLU A 132 10.26 -9.90 9.73
N GLN A 133 9.79 -8.79 10.29
CA GLN A 133 8.42 -8.70 10.83
C GLN A 133 7.37 -8.85 9.74
N LEU A 134 7.60 -8.23 8.57
CA LEU A 134 6.68 -8.32 7.42
C LEU A 134 6.67 -9.75 6.86
N SER A 135 7.85 -10.37 6.69
CA SER A 135 7.98 -11.77 6.24
C SER A 135 7.33 -12.75 7.22
N THR A 136 7.51 -12.53 8.54
CA THR A 136 6.85 -13.34 9.57
C THR A 136 5.33 -13.26 9.46
N ARG A 137 4.78 -12.06 9.16
CA ARG A 137 3.33 -11.88 8.94
C ARG A 137 2.84 -12.67 7.74
N ILE A 138 3.53 -12.58 6.60
CA ILE A 138 3.18 -13.33 5.38
C ILE A 138 3.25 -14.83 5.64
N LEU A 139 4.32 -15.31 6.26
CA LEU A 139 4.48 -16.74 6.59
C LEU A 139 3.42 -17.23 7.57
N ALA A 140 3.08 -16.46 8.60
CA ALA A 140 2.02 -16.79 9.55
C ALA A 140 0.66 -16.94 8.85
N GLU A 141 0.37 -16.03 7.94
CA GLU A 141 -0.85 -16.06 7.12
C GLU A 141 -0.91 -17.30 6.24
N GLN A 142 0.17 -17.60 5.50
CA GLN A 142 0.19 -18.68 4.51
C GLN A 142 0.29 -20.06 5.18
N SER A 143 1.08 -20.20 6.26
CA SER A 143 1.20 -21.47 7.01
C SER A 143 0.01 -21.74 7.94
N ARG A 144 -0.87 -20.73 8.17
CA ARG A 144 -1.95 -20.82 9.18
C ARG A 144 -1.42 -21.07 10.60
N ILE A 145 -0.27 -20.48 10.93
CA ILE A 145 0.32 -20.51 12.27
C ILE A 145 0.25 -19.10 12.84
N LYS A 146 -0.21 -18.97 14.08
CA LYS A 146 -0.37 -17.63 14.69
C LYS A 146 0.97 -16.91 14.79
N SER A 147 1.04 -15.70 14.29
CA SER A 147 2.24 -14.84 14.33
C SER A 147 2.83 -14.69 15.75
N ASN A 148 1.96 -14.63 16.77
CA ASN A 148 2.37 -14.54 18.17
C ASN A 148 3.04 -15.83 18.67
N ASP A 149 2.59 -17.00 18.21
CA ASP A 149 3.16 -18.29 18.61
C ASP A 149 4.52 -18.49 17.95
N ILE A 150 4.67 -18.08 16.69
CA ILE A 150 5.97 -18.05 15.98
C ILE A 150 6.97 -17.19 16.78
N ARG A 151 6.60 -15.95 17.12
CA ARG A 151 7.47 -15.01 17.84
C ARG A 151 7.87 -15.47 19.25
N ARG A 152 7.03 -16.29 19.89
CA ARG A 152 7.29 -16.83 21.24
C ARG A 152 7.96 -18.20 21.21
N GLY A 153 8.19 -18.78 20.02
CA GLY A 153 8.68 -20.15 19.89
C GLY A 153 7.72 -21.21 20.43
N LYS A 154 6.41 -20.89 20.47
CA LYS A 154 5.35 -21.80 20.96
C LYS A 154 4.66 -22.51 19.80
N ILE A 155 5.44 -23.13 18.95
CA ILE A 155 4.98 -23.92 17.79
C ILE A 155 5.42 -25.37 17.99
N SER A 156 4.59 -26.33 17.56
CA SER A 156 4.95 -27.75 17.55
C SER A 156 5.94 -28.05 16.42
N GLU A 157 6.55 -29.23 16.46
CA GLU A 157 7.46 -29.71 15.41
C GLU A 157 6.73 -29.76 14.04
N ASP A 158 5.52 -30.32 14.00
CA ASP A 158 4.69 -30.35 12.78
C ASP A 158 4.40 -28.94 12.25
N GLN A 159 4.14 -27.97 13.12
CA GLN A 159 3.93 -26.58 12.75
C GLN A 159 5.22 -25.94 12.21
N PHE A 160 6.36 -26.29 12.80
CA PHE A 160 7.65 -25.80 12.32
C PHE A 160 7.98 -26.36 10.93
N ASP A 161 7.77 -27.66 10.69
CA ASP A 161 7.96 -28.28 9.40
C ASP A 161 7.05 -27.64 8.33
N LYS A 162 5.77 -27.43 8.64
CA LYS A 162 4.84 -26.71 7.78
C LYS A 162 5.30 -25.28 7.50
N PHE A 163 5.83 -24.58 8.49
CA PHE A 163 6.37 -23.24 8.34
C PHE A 163 7.55 -23.21 7.35
N ILE A 164 8.48 -24.16 7.46
CA ILE A 164 9.61 -24.31 6.55
C ILE A 164 9.14 -24.66 5.12
N GLU A 165 8.19 -25.57 4.98
CA GLU A 165 7.61 -25.95 3.68
C GLU A 165 6.95 -24.73 3.02
N THR A 166 6.13 -24.00 3.76
CA THR A 166 5.50 -22.74 3.29
C THR A 166 6.56 -21.72 2.88
N SER A 167 7.60 -21.55 3.69
CA SER A 167 8.71 -20.64 3.37
C SER A 167 9.37 -20.97 2.02
N LYS A 168 9.61 -22.25 1.75
CA LYS A 168 10.18 -22.71 0.46
C LYS A 168 9.23 -22.40 -0.70
N SER A 169 7.93 -22.62 -0.53
CA SER A 169 6.93 -22.43 -1.59
C SER A 169 6.77 -20.98 -2.02
N ILE A 170 7.01 -20.01 -1.09
CA ILE A 170 6.83 -18.58 -1.37
C ILE A 170 8.16 -17.82 -1.51
N SER A 171 9.30 -18.51 -1.37
CA SER A 171 10.62 -17.85 -1.40
C SER A 171 10.96 -17.16 -2.73
N GLU A 172 10.38 -17.63 -3.83
CA GLU A 172 10.63 -17.10 -5.18
C GLU A 172 9.61 -16.04 -5.62
N LEU A 173 8.72 -15.62 -4.71
CA LEU A 173 7.75 -14.57 -5.05
C LEU A 173 8.48 -13.26 -5.40
N PRO A 174 8.07 -12.57 -6.48
CA PRO A 174 8.69 -11.33 -6.91
C PRO A 174 8.23 -10.14 -6.03
N LEU A 175 8.49 -10.24 -4.74
CA LEU A 175 8.18 -9.23 -3.72
C LEU A 175 9.48 -8.73 -3.07
N TYR A 176 9.80 -7.45 -3.26
CA TYR A 176 10.99 -6.80 -2.70
C TYR A 176 10.59 -5.89 -1.54
N ILE A 177 11.29 -6.01 -0.43
CA ILE A 177 11.03 -5.22 0.78
C ILE A 177 12.19 -4.26 0.99
N ASP A 178 11.90 -2.99 1.14
CA ASP A 178 12.82 -1.93 1.56
C ASP A 178 12.38 -1.42 2.93
N GLU A 179 13.22 -1.59 3.94
CA GLU A 179 12.94 -1.19 5.34
C GLU A 179 13.68 0.08 5.77
N THR A 180 14.12 0.88 4.80
CA THR A 180 14.83 2.12 5.11
C THR A 180 13.90 3.10 5.83
N PRO A 181 14.19 3.48 7.07
CA PRO A 181 13.34 4.40 7.81
C PRO A 181 13.40 5.81 7.23
N ALA A 182 12.32 6.56 7.35
CA ALA A 182 12.22 7.97 6.96
C ALA A 182 12.74 8.26 5.53
N ILE A 183 12.44 7.37 4.58
CA ILE A 183 12.85 7.55 3.18
C ILE A 183 12.25 8.83 2.59
N SER A 184 13.03 9.58 1.82
CA SER A 184 12.53 10.73 1.05
C SER A 184 11.88 10.29 -0.26
N ILE A 185 11.02 11.15 -0.84
CA ILE A 185 10.42 10.90 -2.17
C ILE A 185 11.50 10.71 -3.24
N ALA A 186 12.57 11.49 -3.20
CA ALA A 186 13.67 11.39 -4.16
C ALA A 186 14.36 10.01 -4.07
N ALA A 187 14.68 9.56 -2.85
CA ALA A 187 15.29 8.25 -2.62
C ALA A 187 14.37 7.09 -3.03
N LEU A 188 13.08 7.17 -2.69
CA LEU A 188 12.08 6.18 -3.12
C LEU A 188 11.98 6.11 -4.64
N SER A 189 11.86 7.26 -5.31
CA SER A 189 11.78 7.35 -6.77
C SER A 189 13.01 6.73 -7.44
N ASN A 190 14.22 7.05 -6.97
CA ASN A 190 15.45 6.51 -7.52
C ASN A 190 15.52 4.97 -7.36
N ARG A 191 15.14 4.44 -6.18
CA ARG A 191 15.10 3.00 -5.94
C ARG A 191 14.05 2.31 -6.82
N ALA A 192 12.85 2.89 -6.93
CA ALA A 192 11.78 2.37 -7.76
C ALA A 192 12.19 2.31 -9.25
N ARG A 193 12.84 3.36 -9.77
CA ARG A 193 13.41 3.37 -11.12
C ARG A 193 14.46 2.26 -11.32
N ARG A 194 15.35 2.08 -10.33
CA ARG A 194 16.35 1.02 -10.36
C ARG A 194 15.72 -0.37 -10.39
N ILE A 195 14.74 -0.64 -9.51
CA ILE A 195 14.01 -1.90 -9.48
C ILE A 195 13.31 -2.12 -10.82
N LYS A 196 12.59 -1.12 -11.35
CA LYS A 196 11.88 -1.23 -12.63
C LYS A 196 12.82 -1.57 -13.78
N ARG A 197 14.00 -0.96 -13.83
CA ARG A 197 15.01 -1.21 -14.88
C ARG A 197 15.61 -2.62 -14.79
N LEU A 198 15.87 -3.12 -13.58
CA LEU A 198 16.59 -4.40 -13.39
C LEU A 198 15.64 -5.60 -13.44
N TYR A 199 14.47 -5.46 -12.84
CA TYR A 199 13.56 -6.58 -12.58
C TYR A 199 12.16 -6.40 -13.17
N GLY A 200 11.83 -5.20 -13.65
CA GLY A 200 10.45 -4.78 -13.88
C GLY A 200 9.77 -4.37 -12.57
N LEU A 201 8.72 -3.58 -12.66
CA LEU A 201 7.97 -3.11 -11.50
C LEU A 201 6.51 -2.90 -11.88
N ASP A 202 5.60 -3.55 -11.17
CA ASP A 202 4.16 -3.47 -11.43
C ASP A 202 3.38 -2.73 -10.34
N MET A 203 3.90 -2.64 -9.12
CA MET A 203 3.27 -1.88 -8.04
C MET A 203 4.29 -1.47 -6.98
N ILE A 204 4.03 -0.33 -6.35
CA ILE A 204 4.72 0.11 -5.14
C ILE A 204 3.73 0.13 -3.98
N VAL A 205 4.16 -0.36 -2.81
CA VAL A 205 3.46 -0.18 -1.53
C VAL A 205 4.31 0.65 -0.60
N VAL A 206 3.70 1.60 0.13
CA VAL A 206 4.37 2.48 1.11
C VAL A 206 3.63 2.41 2.44
N ASP A 207 4.24 1.87 3.48
CA ASP A 207 3.67 1.74 4.83
C ASP A 207 4.51 2.53 5.84
N TYR A 208 4.09 3.71 6.26
CA TYR A 208 3.02 4.61 5.86
C TYR A 208 3.54 6.05 5.64
N ILE A 209 2.81 6.86 4.88
CA ILE A 209 3.28 8.16 4.36
C ILE A 209 3.74 9.14 5.44
N GLN A 210 3.14 9.12 6.65
CA GLN A 210 3.52 10.02 7.73
C GLN A 210 4.92 9.73 8.32
N LEU A 211 5.54 8.60 7.98
CA LEU A 211 6.93 8.28 8.34
C LEU A 211 7.93 8.68 7.27
N MET A 212 7.47 9.08 6.08
CA MET A 212 8.34 9.61 5.04
C MET A 212 8.91 10.96 5.43
N ARG A 213 10.06 11.29 4.87
CA ARG A 213 10.73 12.57 5.06
C ARG A 213 10.44 13.50 3.89
N ALA A 214 9.89 14.67 4.16
CA ALA A 214 9.79 15.76 3.19
C ALA A 214 11.14 16.45 2.99
N THR A 215 11.29 17.13 1.86
CA THR A 215 12.51 17.89 1.56
C THR A 215 12.57 19.17 2.39
N ASN A 216 11.43 19.85 2.59
CA ASN A 216 11.30 21.06 3.37
C ASN A 216 10.51 20.79 4.66
N THR A 217 11.19 20.84 5.81
CA THR A 217 10.56 20.62 7.13
C THR A 217 10.07 21.93 7.78
N LYS A 218 10.27 23.08 7.14
CA LYS A 218 9.93 24.41 7.72
C LYS A 218 8.47 24.82 7.53
N ASP A 219 7.77 24.21 6.59
CA ASP A 219 6.45 24.69 6.12
C ASP A 219 5.25 24.06 6.85
N GLY A 220 5.53 23.25 7.88
CA GLY A 220 4.50 22.61 8.70
C GLY A 220 4.01 21.27 8.13
N ARG A 221 3.37 20.46 9.00
CA ARG A 221 3.05 19.06 8.74
C ARG A 221 2.13 18.83 7.52
N VAL A 222 1.19 19.74 7.30
CA VAL A 222 0.26 19.68 6.16
C VAL A 222 1.02 19.80 4.83
N GLN A 223 1.96 20.74 4.75
CA GLN A 223 2.81 20.95 3.58
C GLN A 223 3.70 19.74 3.30
N GLU A 224 4.32 19.19 4.36
CA GLU A 224 5.16 17.97 4.24
C GLU A 224 4.39 16.81 3.62
N ILE A 225 3.17 16.55 4.09
CA ILE A 225 2.34 15.48 3.56
C ILE A 225 1.90 15.79 2.12
N SER A 226 1.61 17.06 1.80
CA SER A 226 1.30 17.49 0.43
C SER A 226 2.45 17.19 -0.53
N GLU A 227 3.68 17.55 -0.16
CA GLU A 227 4.87 17.26 -0.97
C GLU A 227 5.02 15.75 -1.19
N ILE A 228 4.82 14.96 -0.14
CA ILE A 228 4.93 13.50 -0.20
C ILE A 228 3.86 12.91 -1.14
N THR A 229 2.59 13.32 -1.01
CA THR A 229 1.52 12.75 -1.84
C THR A 229 1.63 13.13 -3.31
N GLN A 230 1.97 14.39 -3.60
CA GLN A 230 2.27 14.85 -4.95
C GLN A 230 3.46 14.12 -5.56
N GLY A 231 4.49 13.88 -4.74
CA GLY A 231 5.65 13.11 -5.14
C GLY A 231 5.30 11.66 -5.46
N LEU A 232 4.51 10.99 -4.62
CA LEU A 232 4.04 9.61 -4.86
C LEU A 232 3.16 9.53 -6.12
N LYS A 233 2.27 10.52 -6.33
CA LYS A 233 1.47 10.60 -7.57
C LYS A 233 2.36 10.80 -8.80
N SER A 234 3.40 11.59 -8.69
CA SER A 234 4.37 11.79 -9.78
C SER A 234 5.12 10.49 -10.10
N VAL A 235 5.56 9.73 -9.08
CA VAL A 235 6.19 8.41 -9.25
C VAL A 235 5.23 7.43 -9.93
N ALA A 236 3.96 7.38 -9.52
CA ALA A 236 2.95 6.52 -10.14
C ALA A 236 2.80 6.81 -11.64
N LYS A 237 2.72 8.10 -12.01
CA LYS A 237 2.61 8.54 -13.41
C LYS A 237 3.89 8.25 -14.21
N GLU A 238 5.04 8.64 -13.69
CA GLU A 238 6.33 8.47 -14.34
C GLU A 238 6.63 6.99 -14.62
N LEU A 239 6.42 6.15 -13.61
CA LEU A 239 6.66 4.73 -13.73
C LEU A 239 5.49 3.95 -14.36
N SER A 240 4.35 4.61 -14.65
CA SER A 240 3.13 3.96 -15.18
C SER A 240 2.75 2.71 -14.38
N ILE A 241 2.71 2.83 -13.06
CA ILE A 241 2.34 1.77 -12.10
C ILE A 241 1.42 2.32 -11.02
N PRO A 242 0.57 1.49 -10.38
CA PRO A 242 -0.13 1.90 -9.17
C PRO A 242 0.83 2.08 -7.99
N VAL A 243 0.56 3.10 -7.19
CA VAL A 243 1.21 3.31 -5.89
C VAL A 243 0.15 3.19 -4.80
N LEU A 244 0.29 2.18 -3.96
CA LEU A 244 -0.56 1.91 -2.81
C LEU A 244 0.11 2.48 -1.56
N ALA A 245 -0.42 3.57 -1.01
CA ALA A 245 0.18 4.24 0.14
C ALA A 245 -0.76 4.21 1.35
N LEU A 246 -0.21 3.87 2.51
CA LEU A 246 -0.98 3.80 3.74
C LEU A 246 -0.97 5.16 4.44
N SER A 247 -2.11 5.50 5.04
CA SER A 247 -2.28 6.73 5.82
C SER A 247 -2.96 6.46 7.15
N GLN A 248 -2.48 7.12 8.19
CA GLN A 248 -3.14 7.09 9.48
C GLN A 248 -4.17 8.22 9.56
N LEU A 249 -5.38 7.90 10.04
CA LEU A 249 -6.44 8.89 10.25
C LEU A 249 -6.22 9.70 11.52
N SER A 250 -6.76 10.92 11.53
CA SER A 250 -6.83 11.80 12.70
C SER A 250 -7.51 11.11 13.89
N ARG A 251 -7.09 11.46 15.11
CA ARG A 251 -7.74 10.97 16.35
C ARG A 251 -9.16 11.50 16.52
N ALA A 252 -9.54 12.56 15.80
CA ALA A 252 -10.86 13.17 15.88
C ALA A 252 -12.00 12.18 15.56
N VAL A 253 -11.74 11.17 14.71
CA VAL A 253 -12.72 10.11 14.40
C VAL A 253 -13.16 9.34 15.66
N GLU A 254 -12.29 9.21 16.66
CA GLU A 254 -12.60 8.49 17.90
C GLU A 254 -13.47 9.31 18.87
N GLN A 255 -13.65 10.60 18.62
CA GLN A 255 -14.48 11.49 19.44
C GLN A 255 -15.92 11.54 18.95
N ARG A 256 -16.20 11.11 17.72
CA ARG A 256 -17.57 11.04 17.16
C ARG A 256 -18.35 9.84 17.72
N ASP A 257 -19.67 9.93 17.75
CA ASP A 257 -20.53 8.79 18.07
C ASP A 257 -20.42 7.74 16.98
N ASP A 258 -20.55 8.16 15.71
CA ASP A 258 -20.26 7.34 14.55
C ASP A 258 -18.75 7.32 14.26
N LYS A 259 -18.16 6.12 14.37
CA LYS A 259 -16.72 5.88 14.17
C LYS A 259 -16.38 5.56 12.72
N LEU A 260 -17.38 5.55 11.80
CA LEU A 260 -17.11 5.31 10.38
C LEU A 260 -16.17 6.38 9.82
N PRO A 261 -15.07 5.98 9.18
CA PRO A 261 -14.10 6.93 8.65
C PRO A 261 -14.67 7.69 7.44
N GLN A 262 -14.25 8.95 7.32
CA GLN A 262 -14.67 9.87 6.26
C GLN A 262 -13.45 10.59 5.67
N LEU A 263 -13.58 11.14 4.45
CA LEU A 263 -12.49 11.91 3.80
C LEU A 263 -11.99 13.06 4.68
N SER A 264 -12.89 13.70 5.44
CA SER A 264 -12.51 14.76 6.39
C SER A 264 -11.58 14.28 7.51
N ASP A 265 -11.46 12.97 7.77
CA ASP A 265 -10.56 12.41 8.79
C ASP A 265 -9.11 12.35 8.30
N LEU A 266 -8.89 12.58 7.00
CA LEU A 266 -7.57 12.79 6.38
C LEU A 266 -7.07 14.25 6.59
N ARG A 267 -7.71 15.05 7.44
CA ARG A 267 -7.58 16.52 7.56
C ARG A 267 -6.21 17.08 7.91
N GLU A 268 -5.32 16.32 8.54
CA GLU A 268 -3.92 16.74 8.67
C GLU A 268 -3.19 16.73 7.32
N SER A 269 -3.92 16.43 6.24
CA SER A 269 -3.41 16.15 4.90
C SER A 269 -4.52 16.39 3.87
N GLY A 270 -5.13 17.57 3.83
CA GLY A 270 -6.17 17.91 2.82
C GLY A 270 -5.72 17.65 1.38
N SER A 271 -4.43 17.60 1.14
CA SER A 271 -3.82 17.21 -0.12
C SER A 271 -3.95 15.71 -0.43
N ILE A 272 -3.99 14.82 0.58
CA ILE A 272 -4.17 13.37 0.31
C ILE A 272 -5.46 13.15 -0.46
N GLU A 273 -6.56 13.80 -0.01
CA GLU A 273 -7.84 13.68 -0.69
C GLU A 273 -7.77 14.22 -2.13
N GLN A 274 -7.05 15.31 -2.37
CA GLN A 274 -6.96 15.92 -3.69
C GLN A 274 -6.10 15.10 -4.65
N ASP A 275 -4.95 14.63 -4.20
CA ASP A 275 -3.95 13.95 -5.01
C ASP A 275 -4.30 12.48 -5.30
N ALA A 276 -4.98 11.80 -4.37
CA ALA A 276 -5.37 10.41 -4.51
C ALA A 276 -6.43 10.21 -5.59
N ASP A 277 -6.28 9.16 -6.39
CA ASP A 277 -7.29 8.71 -7.35
C ASP A 277 -8.33 7.82 -6.67
N VAL A 278 -7.89 7.01 -5.71
CA VAL A 278 -8.74 6.14 -4.89
C VAL A 278 -8.38 6.30 -3.42
N VAL A 279 -9.39 6.38 -2.57
CA VAL A 279 -9.23 6.34 -1.10
C VAL A 279 -10.08 5.21 -0.55
N LEU A 280 -9.40 4.27 0.09
CA LEU A 280 -10.00 3.12 0.78
C LEU A 280 -9.85 3.31 2.27
N PHE A 281 -10.93 3.18 3.01
CA PHE A 281 -10.88 3.13 4.47
C PHE A 281 -11.04 1.70 4.96
N VAL A 282 -10.25 1.33 5.95
CA VAL A 282 -10.38 0.05 6.66
C VAL A 282 -11.05 0.32 7.99
N PHE A 283 -12.19 -0.31 8.22
CA PHE A 283 -12.98 -0.18 9.43
C PHE A 283 -13.34 -1.54 10.00
N ARG A 284 -13.28 -1.68 11.33
CA ARG A 284 -13.67 -2.89 12.06
C ARG A 284 -14.51 -2.49 13.26
N GLU A 285 -15.82 -2.72 13.17
CA GLU A 285 -16.74 -2.41 14.25
C GLU A 285 -16.44 -3.25 15.49
N GLN A 286 -16.11 -4.53 15.31
CA GLN A 286 -15.68 -5.44 16.36
C GLN A 286 -14.66 -4.81 17.32
N TYR A 287 -13.64 -4.12 16.77
CA TYR A 287 -12.59 -3.48 17.57
C TYR A 287 -13.11 -2.42 18.55
N TYR A 288 -14.12 -1.67 18.14
CA TYR A 288 -14.74 -0.66 19.00
C TYR A 288 -15.69 -1.27 20.03
N LEU A 289 -16.43 -2.32 19.65
CA LEU A 289 -17.31 -3.05 20.55
C LEU A 289 -16.52 -3.79 21.64
N GLU A 290 -15.38 -4.42 21.31
CA GLU A 290 -14.50 -5.08 22.29
C GLU A 290 -14.07 -4.13 23.41
N LYS A 291 -13.81 -2.85 23.09
CA LYS A 291 -13.43 -1.84 24.09
C LYS A 291 -14.58 -1.37 24.99
N LYS A 292 -15.82 -1.62 24.60
CA LYS A 292 -17.02 -1.18 25.29
C LYS A 292 -17.74 -2.32 26.01
N GLN A 293 -17.06 -3.45 26.30
CA GLN A 293 -17.66 -4.60 26.95
C GLN A 293 -18.30 -4.22 28.29
N PRO A 294 -19.61 -4.42 28.47
CA PRO A 294 -20.30 -4.18 29.74
C PRO A 294 -19.95 -5.25 30.79
N LYS A 295 -20.42 -5.02 32.03
CA LYS A 295 -20.22 -6.00 33.11
C LYS A 295 -20.96 -7.30 32.78
N LEU A 296 -20.29 -8.42 33.01
CA LEU A 296 -20.85 -9.78 32.85
C LEU A 296 -22.15 -9.91 33.66
N GLY A 297 -23.19 -10.43 33.01
CA GLY A 297 -24.51 -10.68 33.63
C GLY A 297 -25.47 -9.48 33.63
N SER A 298 -25.11 -8.33 33.06
CA SER A 298 -26.05 -7.22 32.86
C SER A 298 -26.89 -7.40 31.58
N MET A 299 -28.01 -6.70 31.47
CA MET A 299 -28.84 -6.69 30.28
C MET A 299 -28.06 -6.12 29.08
N GLU A 300 -27.28 -5.09 29.31
CA GLU A 300 -26.42 -4.47 28.29
C GLU A 300 -25.35 -5.45 27.79
N HIS A 301 -24.91 -6.42 28.63
CA HIS A 301 -23.98 -7.45 28.20
C HIS A 301 -24.62 -8.42 27.19
N ALA A 302 -25.89 -8.77 27.36
CA ALA A 302 -26.60 -9.63 26.40
C ALA A 302 -26.77 -8.95 25.04
N GLU A 303 -27.14 -7.66 25.02
CA GLU A 303 -27.24 -6.87 23.81
C GLU A 303 -25.88 -6.69 23.11
N TRP A 304 -24.84 -6.43 23.92
CA TRP A 304 -23.47 -6.32 23.42
C TRP A 304 -22.99 -7.65 22.81
N GLN A 305 -23.30 -8.79 23.47
CA GLN A 305 -22.96 -10.11 22.96
C GLN A 305 -23.62 -10.40 21.60
N SER A 306 -24.89 -10.02 21.43
CA SER A 306 -25.60 -10.15 20.16
C SER A 306 -24.89 -9.35 19.07
N LYS A 307 -24.62 -8.06 19.31
CA LYS A 307 -23.90 -7.19 18.36
C LYS A 307 -22.52 -7.70 18.03
N MET A 308 -21.79 -8.24 19.03
CA MET A 308 -20.48 -8.84 18.81
C MET A 308 -20.53 -10.05 17.89
N ASN A 309 -21.56 -10.90 18.04
CA ASN A 309 -21.74 -12.06 17.16
C ASN A 309 -21.97 -11.64 15.70
N ASP A 310 -22.73 -10.54 15.49
CA ASP A 310 -23.08 -10.04 14.14
C ASP A 310 -21.84 -9.49 13.41
N VAL A 311 -20.86 -8.92 14.12
CA VAL A 311 -19.68 -8.27 13.54
C VAL A 311 -18.39 -9.06 13.70
N ASN A 312 -18.45 -10.24 14.33
CA ASN A 312 -17.28 -11.04 14.64
C ASN A 312 -16.55 -11.51 13.37
N GLY A 313 -15.29 -11.17 13.27
CA GLY A 313 -14.46 -11.51 12.11
C GLY A 313 -14.81 -10.72 10.84
N LEU A 314 -15.64 -9.68 10.92
CA LEU A 314 -15.97 -8.82 9.80
C LEU A 314 -15.12 -7.54 9.79
N ALA A 315 -14.86 -7.06 8.59
CA ALA A 315 -14.25 -5.76 8.35
C ALA A 315 -14.88 -5.12 7.12
N ASP A 316 -14.92 -3.80 7.11
CA ASP A 316 -15.40 -3.00 5.99
C ASP A 316 -14.24 -2.33 5.27
N ILE A 317 -14.21 -2.45 3.94
CA ILE A 317 -13.38 -1.67 3.04
C ILE A 317 -14.29 -0.65 2.39
N ILE A 318 -14.18 0.61 2.83
CA ILE A 318 -15.04 1.70 2.38
C ILE A 318 -14.30 2.46 1.28
N ILE A 319 -14.85 2.47 0.07
CA ILE A 319 -14.35 3.28 -1.04
C ILE A 319 -14.88 4.71 -0.82
N GLY A 320 -14.09 5.55 -0.17
CA GLY A 320 -14.47 6.93 0.14
C GLY A 320 -14.29 7.88 -1.04
N LYS A 321 -13.37 7.54 -1.94
CA LYS A 321 -13.14 8.27 -3.20
C LYS A 321 -12.70 7.30 -4.30
N GLN A 322 -13.23 7.51 -5.49
CA GLN A 322 -12.79 6.85 -6.72
C GLN A 322 -13.01 7.81 -7.89
N ARG A 323 -11.94 8.16 -8.63
CA ARG A 323 -12.06 9.12 -9.75
C ARG A 323 -12.85 8.57 -10.93
N HIS A 324 -12.76 7.28 -11.16
CA HIS A 324 -13.30 6.62 -12.35
C HIS A 324 -14.40 5.60 -12.05
N GLY A 325 -14.97 5.64 -10.84
CA GLY A 325 -16.02 4.71 -10.44
C GLY A 325 -16.82 5.19 -9.23
N PRO A 326 -17.81 4.39 -8.79
CA PRO A 326 -18.68 4.73 -7.67
C PRO A 326 -17.96 4.48 -6.33
N THR A 327 -18.31 5.29 -5.33
CA THR A 327 -18.02 5.02 -3.93
C THR A 327 -18.92 3.91 -3.38
N GLY A 328 -18.55 3.32 -2.25
CA GLY A 328 -19.39 2.27 -1.63
C GLY A 328 -18.67 1.56 -0.51
N ASN A 329 -19.32 0.55 0.05
CA ASN A 329 -18.79 -0.30 1.09
C ASN A 329 -18.68 -1.75 0.60
N ILE A 330 -17.61 -2.42 0.96
CA ILE A 330 -17.36 -3.83 0.69
C ILE A 330 -17.07 -4.48 2.03
N GLN A 331 -17.88 -5.46 2.40
CA GLN A 331 -17.65 -6.23 3.60
C GLN A 331 -16.79 -7.46 3.30
N VAL A 332 -15.78 -7.69 4.12
CA VAL A 332 -14.83 -8.78 3.99
C VAL A 332 -14.66 -9.50 5.31
N GLU A 333 -14.19 -10.74 5.28
CA GLU A 333 -13.81 -11.46 6.48
C GLU A 333 -12.39 -11.07 6.91
N PHE A 334 -12.18 -10.84 8.21
CA PHE A 334 -10.88 -10.58 8.80
C PHE A 334 -10.52 -11.62 9.85
N GLU A 335 -9.58 -12.48 9.53
CA GLU A 335 -9.02 -13.47 10.44
C GLU A 335 -7.91 -12.86 11.29
N GLY A 336 -8.26 -12.29 12.43
CA GLY A 336 -7.33 -11.54 13.28
C GLY A 336 -6.11 -12.34 13.76
N MET A 337 -6.23 -13.67 13.95
CA MET A 337 -5.13 -14.55 14.35
C MET A 337 -4.02 -14.64 13.31
N TYR A 338 -4.37 -14.52 12.04
CA TYR A 338 -3.47 -14.60 10.88
C TYR A 338 -3.28 -13.25 10.18
N THR A 339 -3.98 -12.21 10.65
CA THR A 339 -4.00 -10.88 10.02
C THR A 339 -4.36 -10.91 8.53
N LYS A 340 -5.30 -11.79 8.17
CA LYS A 340 -5.72 -12.05 6.79
C LYS A 340 -7.09 -11.48 6.50
N PHE A 341 -7.18 -10.74 5.39
CA PHE A 341 -8.44 -10.37 4.75
C PHE A 341 -8.77 -11.38 3.66
N LYS A 342 -10.02 -11.73 3.53
CA LYS A 342 -10.54 -12.60 2.47
C LYS A 342 -11.99 -12.24 2.13
N ASP A 343 -12.43 -12.65 0.96
CA ASP A 343 -13.82 -12.49 0.54
C ASP A 343 -14.78 -13.17 1.52
N LEU A 344 -15.92 -12.55 1.74
CA LEU A 344 -17.02 -13.20 2.44
C LEU A 344 -17.47 -14.43 1.65
N ARG A 345 -17.64 -15.55 2.33
CA ARG A 345 -18.28 -16.70 1.72
C ARG A 345 -19.72 -16.31 1.38
N LYS A 346 -20.03 -16.23 0.09
CA LYS A 346 -21.42 -16.14 -0.38
C LYS A 346 -22.09 -17.45 -0.01
N SER A 347 -23.00 -17.41 1.01
CA SER A 347 -23.83 -18.56 1.43
C SER A 347 -24.83 -18.94 0.33
#